data_e78997e634ab1586e036665450ddc0f7
#
_entry.id   e78997e634ab1586e036665450ddc0f7
#
_cell.length_a   1.000
_cell.length_b   1.000
_cell.length_c   1.000
_cell.angle_alpha   90.00
_cell.angle_beta   90.00
_cell.angle_gamma   90.00
#
_symmetry.space_group_name_H-M   'P 1'
#
loop_
_entity.id
_entity.type
_entity.pdbx_description
1 polymer ?
#
loop_
_entity_poly.entity_id
_entity_poly.type
_entity_poly.pdbx_seq_one_letter_code
_entity_poly.pdbx_strand_id
1 'polypeptide(L)'
;MAEGKLAGKKVLIAIPHTQFRDEEFFEPKAILESDGAAVTVASSAVRMCHGTQGGSVQSTVTIADSKAEGFDALVICGGPSVPDLFWNDKKLAELATAFSAAGKVLAAISLSTVVLAKAKLLAGKKATVYFLPQAIQELKTGGAIYVTDPIVVQERLILAEGPTESASFGKAISAALAG
;
A
#
# COMPACT_ATOMS: atom_id res chain seq x y z
N MET A 1 -14.72 27.85 0.86
CA MET A 1 -14.26 26.78 -0.07
C MET A 1 -14.77 25.46 0.49
N ALA A 2 -15.24 24.58 -0.35
CA ALA A 2 -15.69 23.26 0.12
C ALA A 2 -14.47 22.48 0.64
N GLU A 3 -14.59 21.90 1.84
CA GLU A 3 -13.57 20.97 2.33
C GLU A 3 -13.47 19.78 1.38
N GLY A 4 -12.25 19.29 1.14
CA GLY A 4 -12.04 18.10 0.34
C GLY A 4 -12.77 16.89 0.92
N LYS A 5 -13.21 15.95 0.09
CA LYS A 5 -13.99 14.77 0.53
C LYS A 5 -13.27 13.89 1.56
N LEU A 6 -11.94 14.04 1.69
CA LEU A 6 -11.09 13.36 2.67
C LEU A 6 -10.57 14.29 3.78
N ALA A 7 -11.21 15.45 3.99
CA ALA A 7 -10.80 16.36 5.06
C ALA A 7 -10.77 15.63 6.42
N GLY A 8 -9.67 15.77 7.15
CA GLY A 8 -9.45 15.10 8.43
C GLY A 8 -8.99 13.64 8.34
N LYS A 9 -8.97 13.01 7.17
CA LYS A 9 -8.45 11.66 7.00
C LYS A 9 -6.92 11.68 6.98
N LYS A 10 -6.33 10.66 7.60
CA LYS A 10 -4.86 10.47 7.70
C LYS A 10 -4.46 9.16 7.05
N VAL A 11 -3.55 9.23 6.09
CA VAL A 11 -3.07 8.06 5.34
C VAL A 11 -1.59 7.86 5.59
N LEU A 12 -1.21 6.64 5.95
CA LEU A 12 0.18 6.21 6.03
C LEU A 12 0.56 5.47 4.76
N ILE A 13 1.57 5.95 4.05
CA ILE A 13 2.14 5.24 2.89
C ILE A 13 3.50 4.67 3.29
N ALA A 14 3.62 3.35 3.28
CA ALA A 14 4.87 2.64 3.48
C ALA A 14 5.59 2.46 2.14
N ILE A 15 6.86 2.89 2.07
CA ILE A 15 7.68 2.78 0.85
C ILE A 15 9.02 2.11 1.15
N PRO A 16 9.58 1.31 0.22
CA PRO A 16 10.97 0.89 0.28
C PRO A 16 11.88 2.12 0.25
N HIS A 17 12.99 2.08 0.98
CA HIS A 17 13.91 3.22 1.00
C HIS A 17 14.70 3.40 -0.30
N THR A 18 14.70 2.41 -1.17
CA THR A 18 15.35 2.43 -2.48
C THR A 18 14.50 1.69 -3.49
N GLN A 19 14.57 2.11 -4.74
CA GLN A 19 13.88 1.47 -5.87
C GLN A 19 12.37 1.26 -5.65
N PHE A 20 11.68 2.17 -4.96
CA PHE A 20 10.24 2.17 -5.01
C PHE A 20 9.79 2.55 -6.43
N ARG A 21 8.63 2.07 -6.85
CA ARG A 21 8.08 2.45 -8.16
C ARG A 21 7.44 3.82 -8.07
N ASP A 22 7.95 4.78 -8.82
CA ASP A 22 7.57 6.20 -8.71
C ASP A 22 6.07 6.41 -8.91
N GLU A 23 5.48 5.84 -9.95
CA GLU A 23 4.05 5.99 -10.23
C GLU A 23 3.18 5.43 -9.09
N GLU A 24 3.59 4.29 -8.53
CA GLU A 24 2.86 3.60 -7.46
C GLU A 24 2.87 4.38 -6.13
N PHE A 25 3.76 5.33 -6.00
CA PHE A 25 3.82 6.24 -4.86
C PHE A 25 3.23 7.62 -5.16
N PHE A 26 3.75 8.31 -6.19
CA PHE A 26 3.40 9.71 -6.42
C PHE A 26 1.97 9.91 -6.90
N GLU A 27 1.43 9.03 -7.74
CA GLU A 27 0.07 9.17 -8.25
C GLU A 27 -1.00 8.97 -7.16
N PRO A 28 -1.00 7.87 -6.38
CA PRO A 28 -1.95 7.73 -5.27
C PRO A 28 -1.81 8.84 -4.23
N LYS A 29 -0.59 9.23 -3.89
CA LYS A 29 -0.34 10.33 -2.94
C LYS A 29 -0.97 11.63 -3.41
N ALA A 30 -0.74 12.02 -4.65
CA ALA A 30 -1.28 13.24 -5.22
C ALA A 30 -2.82 13.25 -5.23
N ILE A 31 -3.45 12.12 -5.56
CA ILE A 31 -4.91 11.97 -5.55
C ILE A 31 -5.45 12.12 -4.12
N LEU A 32 -4.87 11.43 -3.15
CA LEU A 32 -5.32 11.48 -1.75
C LEU A 32 -5.17 12.89 -1.15
N GLU A 33 -4.05 13.55 -1.41
CA GLU A 33 -3.82 14.94 -0.96
C GLU A 33 -4.75 15.94 -1.66
N SER A 34 -4.99 15.77 -2.96
CA SER A 34 -5.94 16.59 -3.71
C SER A 34 -7.38 16.44 -3.18
N ASP A 35 -7.72 15.27 -2.68
CA ASP A 35 -9.00 14.99 -2.05
C ASP A 35 -9.09 15.45 -0.59
N GLY A 36 -8.00 15.96 -0.02
CA GLY A 36 -7.95 16.57 1.32
C GLY A 36 -7.36 15.71 2.43
N ALA A 37 -6.83 14.52 2.13
CA ALA A 37 -6.18 13.68 3.14
C ALA A 37 -4.79 14.21 3.52
N ALA A 38 -4.42 14.01 4.78
CA ALA A 38 -3.05 14.20 5.24
C ALA A 38 -2.25 12.90 5.02
N VAL A 39 -1.19 12.96 4.23
CA VAL A 39 -0.35 11.80 3.91
C VAL A 39 0.96 11.87 4.71
N THR A 40 1.27 10.77 5.41
CA THR A 40 2.54 10.53 6.09
C THR A 40 3.30 9.42 5.39
N VAL A 41 4.59 9.60 5.18
CA VAL A 41 5.45 8.62 4.50
C VAL A 41 6.31 7.89 5.52
N ALA A 42 6.19 6.57 5.55
CA ALA A 42 6.97 5.67 6.39
C ALA A 42 7.96 4.83 5.57
N SER A 43 9.13 4.57 6.12
CA SER A 43 10.10 3.64 5.57
C SER A 43 10.83 2.88 6.68
N SER A 44 11.86 2.11 6.36
CA SER A 44 12.66 1.38 7.35
C SER A 44 13.39 2.30 8.35
N ALA A 45 13.68 3.53 7.93
CA ALA A 45 14.25 4.59 8.76
C ALA A 45 13.73 5.96 8.27
N VAL A 46 13.84 7.00 9.07
CA VAL A 46 13.59 8.38 8.62
C VAL A 46 14.75 8.82 7.75
N ARG A 47 14.52 8.86 6.44
CA ARG A 47 15.56 9.10 5.44
C ARG A 47 15.00 9.52 4.09
N MET A 48 15.87 10.01 3.21
CA MET A 48 15.55 10.16 1.80
C MET A 48 15.39 8.79 1.15
N CYS A 49 14.27 8.57 0.49
CA CYS A 49 13.96 7.36 -0.27
C CYS A 49 14.03 7.66 -1.77
N HIS A 50 14.48 6.70 -2.57
CA HIS A 50 14.74 6.89 -4.00
C HIS A 50 13.93 5.91 -4.85
N GLY A 51 13.23 6.45 -5.84
CA GLY A 51 12.45 5.68 -6.81
C GLY A 51 13.29 5.18 -7.99
N THR A 52 12.67 4.32 -8.79
CA THR A 52 13.31 3.71 -9.98
C THR A 52 13.47 4.67 -11.14
N GLN A 53 12.67 5.74 -11.19
CA GLN A 53 12.64 6.72 -12.28
C GLN A 53 13.18 8.10 -11.87
N GLY A 54 13.98 8.13 -10.81
CA GLY A 54 14.64 9.35 -10.34
C GLY A 54 13.83 10.16 -9.34
N GLY A 55 12.64 9.74 -8.97
CA GLY A 55 11.89 10.36 -7.90
C GLY A 55 12.56 10.17 -6.55
N SER A 56 12.37 11.12 -5.64
CA SER A 56 12.83 11.01 -4.27
C SER A 56 11.82 11.63 -3.31
N VAL A 57 11.76 11.08 -2.09
CA VAL A 57 10.87 11.57 -1.05
C VAL A 57 11.49 11.32 0.33
N GLN A 58 11.33 12.28 1.23
CA GLN A 58 11.74 12.13 2.62
C GLN A 58 10.66 11.37 3.40
N SER A 59 11.01 10.19 3.95
CA SER A 59 10.16 9.56 4.95
C SER A 59 10.26 10.32 6.28
N THR A 60 9.15 10.45 6.98
CA THR A 60 9.06 11.25 8.21
C THR A 60 8.87 10.41 9.47
N VAL A 61 8.51 9.15 9.29
CA VAL A 61 8.35 8.17 10.38
C VAL A 61 8.94 6.83 9.95
N THR A 62 9.18 5.95 10.93
CA THR A 62 9.57 4.56 10.63
C THR A 62 8.34 3.65 10.57
N ILE A 63 8.40 2.58 9.78
CA ILE A 63 7.38 1.52 9.79
C ILE A 63 7.27 0.91 11.19
N ALA A 64 8.41 0.70 11.86
CA ALA A 64 8.47 0.05 13.17
C ALA A 64 7.78 0.85 14.28
N ASP A 65 7.83 2.19 14.21
CA ASP A 65 7.23 3.08 15.21
C ASP A 65 5.79 3.50 14.86
N SER A 66 5.34 3.20 13.64
CA SER A 66 3.99 3.54 13.19
C SER A 66 2.94 2.64 13.84
N LYS A 67 1.77 3.21 14.10
CA LYS A 67 0.65 2.51 14.73
C LYS A 67 -0.64 2.80 13.98
N ALA A 68 -1.52 1.79 13.91
CA ALA A 68 -2.79 1.91 13.21
C ALA A 68 -3.70 3.01 13.80
N GLU A 69 -3.62 3.27 15.10
CA GLU A 69 -4.45 4.27 15.81
C GLU A 69 -4.29 5.69 15.25
N GLY A 70 -3.13 6.01 14.71
CA GLY A 70 -2.86 7.35 14.18
C GLY A 70 -3.39 7.62 12.77
N PHE A 71 -3.96 6.61 12.09
CA PHE A 71 -4.29 6.69 10.67
C PHE A 71 -5.63 6.02 10.33
N ASP A 72 -6.20 6.39 9.18
CA ASP A 72 -7.42 5.82 8.61
C ASP A 72 -7.12 4.76 7.54
N ALA A 73 -5.94 4.82 6.93
CA ALA A 73 -5.50 3.87 5.92
C ALA A 73 -3.99 3.59 5.98
N LEU A 74 -3.62 2.36 5.62
CA LEU A 74 -2.25 1.98 5.25
C LEU A 74 -2.21 1.65 3.77
N VAL A 75 -1.29 2.27 3.06
CA VAL A 75 -0.99 2.01 1.64
C VAL A 75 0.44 1.51 1.54
N ILE A 76 0.66 0.37 0.89
CA ILE A 76 1.98 -0.22 0.72
C ILE A 76 2.39 -0.08 -0.75
N CYS A 77 3.38 0.75 -1.00
CA CYS A 77 3.94 1.02 -2.33
C CYS A 77 4.75 -0.17 -2.83
N GLY A 78 4.74 -0.41 -4.12
CA GLY A 78 5.51 -1.45 -4.78
C GLY A 78 6.88 -0.98 -5.27
N GLY A 79 7.50 -1.83 -6.06
CA GLY A 79 8.80 -1.60 -6.67
C GLY A 79 9.66 -2.85 -6.69
N PRO A 80 10.71 -2.89 -7.49
CA PRO A 80 11.56 -4.08 -7.64
C PRO A 80 12.32 -4.47 -6.37
N SER A 81 12.51 -3.58 -5.41
CA SER A 81 13.17 -3.87 -4.14
C SER A 81 12.25 -4.50 -3.08
N VAL A 82 10.93 -4.52 -3.32
CA VAL A 82 9.93 -5.03 -2.37
C VAL A 82 10.19 -6.49 -1.93
N PRO A 83 10.57 -7.42 -2.83
CA PRO A 83 10.88 -8.77 -2.39
C PRO A 83 11.98 -8.84 -1.32
N ASP A 84 13.02 -8.04 -1.46
CA ASP A 84 14.15 -8.02 -0.54
C ASP A 84 13.86 -7.23 0.75
N LEU A 85 13.10 -6.14 0.65
CA LEU A 85 12.92 -5.19 1.75
C LEU A 85 11.63 -5.40 2.54
N PHE A 86 10.54 -5.86 1.89
CA PHE A 86 9.21 -5.88 2.49
C PHE A 86 8.60 -7.26 2.70
N TRP A 87 8.90 -8.24 1.83
CA TRP A 87 8.23 -9.54 1.91
C TRP A 87 8.41 -10.27 3.25
N ASN A 88 9.55 -10.07 3.91
CA ASN A 88 9.87 -10.67 5.19
C ASN A 88 9.99 -9.64 6.33
N ASP A 89 9.53 -8.42 6.11
CA ASP A 89 9.51 -7.38 7.14
C ASP A 89 8.38 -7.66 8.14
N LYS A 90 8.76 -8.15 9.32
CA LYS A 90 7.82 -8.48 10.39
C LYS A 90 7.07 -7.26 10.90
N LYS A 91 7.70 -6.09 10.96
CA LYS A 91 7.08 -4.86 11.44
C LYS A 91 6.02 -4.35 10.48
N LEU A 92 6.28 -4.44 9.19
CA LEU A 92 5.28 -4.10 8.17
C LEU A 92 4.09 -5.09 8.20
N ALA A 93 4.34 -6.39 8.37
CA ALA A 93 3.30 -7.40 8.50
C ALA A 93 2.44 -7.17 9.76
N GLU A 94 3.06 -6.87 10.90
CA GLU A 94 2.37 -6.52 12.16
C GLU A 94 1.51 -5.26 11.98
N LEU A 95 2.05 -4.24 11.34
CA LEU A 95 1.34 -2.99 11.06
C LEU A 95 0.13 -3.22 10.16
N ALA A 96 0.29 -3.95 9.05
CA ALA A 96 -0.82 -4.30 8.15
C ALA A 96 -1.92 -5.10 8.88
N THR A 97 -1.51 -6.05 9.74
CA THR A 97 -2.44 -6.82 10.56
C THR A 97 -3.24 -5.92 11.52
N ALA A 98 -2.59 -4.94 12.13
CA ALA A 98 -3.25 -3.98 13.03
C ALA A 98 -4.29 -3.11 12.29
N PHE A 99 -3.99 -2.63 11.08
CA PHE A 99 -4.95 -1.89 10.27
C PHE A 99 -6.15 -2.76 9.88
N SER A 100 -5.91 -3.99 9.46
CA SER A 100 -6.97 -4.95 9.12
C SER A 100 -7.87 -5.25 10.32
N ALA A 101 -7.28 -5.54 11.47
CA ALA A 101 -8.02 -5.84 12.71
C ALA A 101 -8.85 -4.65 13.20
N ALA A 102 -8.39 -3.42 12.96
CA ALA A 102 -9.10 -2.19 13.30
C ALA A 102 -10.20 -1.80 12.27
N GLY A 103 -10.41 -2.61 11.22
CA GLY A 103 -11.40 -2.32 10.17
C GLY A 103 -11.06 -1.10 9.33
N LYS A 104 -9.79 -0.72 9.27
CA LYS A 104 -9.30 0.44 8.49
C LYS A 104 -8.99 0.04 7.05
N VAL A 105 -8.85 1.04 6.18
CA VAL A 105 -8.45 0.80 4.79
C VAL A 105 -7.04 0.23 4.74
N LEU A 106 -6.88 -0.88 4.04
CA LEU A 106 -5.61 -1.54 3.79
C LEU A 106 -5.43 -1.72 2.28
N ALA A 107 -4.37 -1.16 1.74
CA ALA A 107 -4.13 -1.14 0.31
C ALA A 107 -2.69 -1.54 -0.02
N ALA A 108 -2.52 -2.34 -1.07
CA ALA A 108 -1.22 -2.72 -1.59
C ALA A 108 -1.23 -2.78 -3.12
N ILE A 109 -0.12 -2.42 -3.72
CA ILE A 109 0.03 -2.40 -5.18
C ILE A 109 1.25 -3.22 -5.61
N SER A 110 1.15 -3.90 -6.77
CA SER A 110 2.29 -4.59 -7.40
C SER A 110 2.83 -5.71 -6.51
N LEU A 111 4.13 -5.79 -6.33
CA LEU A 111 4.80 -6.82 -5.52
C LEU A 111 4.49 -6.72 -4.01
N SER A 112 3.97 -5.58 -3.55
CA SER A 112 3.62 -5.38 -2.13
C SER A 112 2.39 -6.18 -1.69
N THR A 113 1.56 -6.64 -2.61
CA THR A 113 0.43 -7.53 -2.27
C THR A 113 0.91 -8.81 -1.56
N VAL A 114 2.12 -9.28 -1.88
CA VAL A 114 2.72 -10.45 -1.21
C VAL A 114 2.90 -10.24 0.30
N VAL A 115 3.16 -9.02 0.75
CA VAL A 115 3.26 -8.71 2.19
C VAL A 115 1.97 -9.13 2.91
N LEU A 116 0.82 -8.79 2.34
CA LEU A 116 -0.48 -9.12 2.90
C LEU A 116 -0.78 -10.63 2.85
N ALA A 117 -0.36 -11.30 1.76
CA ALA A 117 -0.50 -12.76 1.65
C ALA A 117 0.34 -13.49 2.70
N LYS A 118 1.57 -13.08 2.90
CA LYS A 118 2.46 -13.66 3.93
C LYS A 118 1.96 -13.40 5.35
N ALA A 119 1.31 -12.27 5.59
CA ALA A 119 0.62 -11.96 6.84
C ALA A 119 -0.72 -12.70 7.01
N LYS A 120 -1.11 -13.56 6.06
CA LYS A 120 -2.38 -14.31 6.06
C LYS A 120 -3.65 -13.44 6.00
N LEU A 121 -3.52 -12.21 5.57
CA LEU A 121 -4.65 -11.26 5.46
C LEU A 121 -5.48 -11.46 4.20
N LEU A 122 -4.99 -12.25 3.23
CA LEU A 122 -5.65 -12.52 1.95
C LEU A 122 -6.25 -13.92 1.86
N ALA A 123 -6.24 -14.72 2.93
CA ALA A 123 -6.75 -16.08 2.92
C ALA A 123 -8.25 -16.10 2.51
N GLY A 124 -8.58 -16.85 1.46
CA GLY A 124 -9.93 -16.94 0.91
C GLY A 124 -10.40 -15.72 0.13
N LYS A 125 -9.58 -14.70 -0.04
CA LYS A 125 -9.91 -13.46 -0.77
C LYS A 125 -9.29 -13.46 -2.16
N LYS A 126 -9.96 -12.78 -3.11
CA LYS A 126 -9.37 -12.50 -4.41
C LYS A 126 -8.17 -11.55 -4.24
N ALA A 127 -7.11 -11.80 -4.99
CA ALA A 127 -5.93 -10.95 -4.95
C ALA A 127 -5.25 -10.88 -6.31
N THR A 128 -4.80 -9.68 -6.66
CA THR A 128 -3.97 -9.40 -7.82
C THR A 128 -2.58 -8.95 -7.39
N VAL A 129 -1.60 -9.13 -8.25
CA VAL A 129 -0.19 -8.83 -7.99
C VAL A 129 0.52 -8.59 -9.31
N TYR A 130 1.62 -7.86 -9.30
CA TYR A 130 2.45 -7.75 -10.49
C TYR A 130 2.82 -9.13 -11.03
N PHE A 131 2.73 -9.30 -12.36
CA PHE A 131 2.95 -10.59 -13.00
C PHE A 131 4.40 -11.05 -12.82
N LEU A 132 4.63 -11.78 -11.76
CA LEU A 132 5.87 -12.44 -11.42
C LEU A 132 5.52 -13.83 -10.86
N PRO A 133 6.00 -14.93 -11.46
CA PRO A 133 5.62 -16.29 -11.02
C PRO A 133 5.82 -16.53 -9.51
N GLN A 134 6.92 -16.03 -8.95
CA GLN A 134 7.20 -16.14 -7.53
C GLN A 134 6.16 -15.38 -6.68
N ALA A 135 5.78 -14.17 -7.09
CA ALA A 135 4.76 -13.39 -6.37
C ALA A 135 3.39 -14.08 -6.40
N ILE A 136 3.00 -14.61 -7.55
CA ILE A 136 1.75 -15.38 -7.71
C ILE A 136 1.78 -16.63 -6.80
N GLN A 137 2.91 -17.31 -6.72
CA GLN A 137 3.08 -18.47 -5.83
C GLN A 137 2.94 -18.06 -4.36
N GLU A 138 3.52 -16.95 -3.95
CA GLU A 138 3.39 -16.43 -2.57
C GLU A 138 1.93 -16.09 -2.22
N LEU A 139 1.16 -15.52 -3.16
CA LEU A 139 -0.27 -15.29 -2.96
C LEU A 139 -1.01 -16.59 -2.68
N LYS A 140 -0.79 -17.61 -3.51
CA LYS A 140 -1.41 -18.93 -3.37
C LYS A 140 -1.01 -19.61 -2.06
N THR A 141 0.26 -19.56 -1.70
CA THR A 141 0.78 -20.08 -0.42
C THR A 141 0.13 -19.37 0.78
N GLY A 142 -0.15 -18.08 0.66
CA GLY A 142 -0.89 -17.29 1.64
C GLY A 142 -2.39 -17.60 1.70
N GLY A 143 -2.90 -18.45 0.81
CA GLY A 143 -4.32 -18.85 0.75
C GLY A 143 -5.19 -17.90 -0.08
N ALA A 144 -4.60 -16.95 -0.80
CA ALA A 144 -5.34 -16.04 -1.67
C ALA A 144 -5.81 -16.74 -2.95
N ILE A 145 -6.91 -16.24 -3.51
CA ILE A 145 -7.41 -16.63 -4.82
C ILE A 145 -6.83 -15.65 -5.83
N TYR A 146 -5.78 -16.07 -6.54
CA TYR A 146 -5.15 -15.21 -7.55
C TYR A 146 -6.10 -14.94 -8.70
N VAL A 147 -6.25 -13.67 -9.05
CA VAL A 147 -7.02 -13.17 -10.20
C VAL A 147 -6.17 -12.20 -11.02
N THR A 148 -6.53 -12.00 -12.28
CA THR A 148 -5.84 -11.09 -13.20
C THR A 148 -6.56 -9.76 -13.34
N ASP A 149 -7.49 -9.46 -12.44
CA ASP A 149 -8.17 -8.17 -12.42
C ASP A 149 -7.16 -7.05 -12.09
N PRO A 150 -7.14 -5.94 -12.84
CA PRO A 150 -6.20 -4.85 -12.61
C PRO A 150 -6.32 -4.24 -11.21
N ILE A 151 -7.55 -4.13 -10.72
CA ILE A 151 -7.90 -3.62 -9.38
C ILE A 151 -8.85 -4.61 -8.71
N VAL A 152 -8.57 -4.93 -7.46
CA VAL A 152 -9.45 -5.73 -6.61
C VAL A 152 -9.86 -4.89 -5.41
N VAL A 153 -11.16 -4.69 -5.23
CA VAL A 153 -11.73 -3.99 -4.09
C VAL A 153 -12.68 -4.93 -3.35
N GLN A 154 -12.38 -5.21 -2.11
CA GLN A 154 -13.20 -6.05 -1.23
C GLN A 154 -13.33 -5.35 0.12
N GLU A 155 -14.49 -4.71 0.37
CA GLU A 155 -14.72 -3.91 1.57
C GLU A 155 -13.64 -2.82 1.77
N ARG A 156 -12.77 -2.98 2.76
CA ARG A 156 -11.69 -2.05 3.08
C ARG A 156 -10.32 -2.48 2.52
N LEU A 157 -10.28 -3.56 1.75
CA LEU A 157 -9.08 -4.07 1.10
C LEU A 157 -9.04 -3.62 -0.37
N ILE A 158 -7.98 -2.93 -0.76
CA ILE A 158 -7.77 -2.46 -2.13
C ILE A 158 -6.41 -2.98 -2.62
N LEU A 159 -6.43 -3.71 -3.73
CA LEU A 159 -5.22 -4.25 -4.36
C LEU A 159 -5.16 -3.81 -5.81
N ALA A 160 -3.96 -3.51 -6.31
CA ALA A 160 -3.72 -3.17 -7.70
C ALA A 160 -2.58 -4.00 -8.30
N GLU A 161 -2.69 -4.34 -9.58
CA GLU A 161 -1.74 -5.20 -10.26
C GLU A 161 -0.35 -4.57 -10.39
N GLY A 162 -0.27 -3.30 -10.76
CA GLY A 162 1.02 -2.66 -11.00
C GLY A 162 0.93 -1.19 -11.38
N PRO A 163 2.01 -0.62 -11.93
CA PRO A 163 2.16 0.83 -12.10
C PRO A 163 1.13 1.47 -13.03
N THR A 164 0.63 0.74 -14.02
CA THR A 164 -0.42 1.24 -14.93
C THR A 164 -1.73 1.54 -14.20
N GLU A 165 -1.93 0.93 -13.04
CA GLU A 165 -3.13 1.08 -12.22
C GLU A 165 -2.98 2.11 -11.09
N SER A 166 -1.86 2.82 -11.02
CA SER A 166 -1.54 3.71 -9.90
C SER A 166 -2.61 4.79 -9.66
N ALA A 167 -3.12 5.41 -10.72
CA ALA A 167 -4.19 6.40 -10.61
C ALA A 167 -5.52 5.76 -10.17
N SER A 168 -5.92 4.63 -10.76
CA SER A 168 -7.13 3.89 -10.39
C SER A 168 -7.05 3.40 -8.96
N PHE A 169 -5.88 2.95 -8.52
CA PHE A 169 -5.59 2.55 -7.15
C PHE A 169 -5.80 3.70 -6.15
N GLY A 170 -5.23 4.87 -6.43
CA GLY A 170 -5.43 6.06 -5.60
C GLY A 170 -6.90 6.48 -5.50
N LYS A 171 -7.65 6.44 -6.62
CA LYS A 171 -9.08 6.72 -6.63
C LYS A 171 -9.91 5.71 -5.82
N ALA A 172 -9.57 4.43 -5.90
CA ALA A 172 -10.24 3.38 -5.13
C ALA A 172 -10.01 3.55 -3.62
N ILE A 173 -8.79 3.88 -3.20
CA ILE A 173 -8.46 4.19 -1.80
C ILE A 173 -9.26 5.40 -1.32
N SER A 174 -9.28 6.47 -2.12
CA SER A 174 -10.03 7.68 -1.81
C SER A 174 -11.52 7.40 -1.64
N ALA A 175 -12.13 6.61 -2.53
CA ALA A 175 -13.52 6.21 -2.43
C ALA A 175 -13.80 5.41 -1.15
N ALA A 176 -12.94 4.47 -0.78
CA ALA A 176 -13.07 3.67 0.44
C ALA A 176 -12.94 4.52 1.72
N LEU A 177 -12.14 5.57 1.71
CA LEU A 177 -11.98 6.50 2.84
C LEU A 177 -13.15 7.48 2.98
N ALA A 178 -13.78 7.86 1.87
CA ALA A 178 -14.90 8.79 1.85
C ALA A 178 -16.22 8.14 2.32
N GLY A 179 -16.37 6.84 2.11
CA GLY A 179 -17.54 6.04 2.51
C GLY A 179 -17.41 5.46 3.86
#